data_45f50c048c1ec3a330a62c7256655a2e
#
_entry.id   45f50c048c1ec3a330a62c7256655a2e
#
_cell.length_a   1.000
_cell.length_b   1.000
_cell.length_c   1.000
_cell.angle_alpha   90.00
_cell.angle_beta   90.00
_cell.angle_gamma   90.00
#
_symmetry.space_group_name_H-M   'P 1'
#
loop_
_entity.id
_entity.type
_entity.pdbx_description
1 polymer ?
#
loop_
_entity_poly.entity_id
_entity_poly.type
_entity_poly.pdbx_seq_one_letter_code
_entity_poly.pdbx_strand_id
1 'polypeptide(L)'
;MFLCYNSMRDLRSKIIISFIFLIFSCSSKEDIFKIKVASSAPLEEAGSQALLKFTKIVNERSKGRIEAKLYANGALGNNRDVSEGLLIGTIEMQMASSSPLAVFVPSLNIFEMPFLFENNAHMFAVLDSDIGNQYRSDFEAAGFHLLGYFTFGVRHLMTTTKPINTITDLNGLKIRTMESKPHLDSFKAFGASPLPMAYSELYTGLETGIIDGAEAANSNYYSKKFYEVAPYWAQIGWLHLVAPVIMSKVFYDRLPKDLQHIVNETLGELIDYERELYTDISKNRLEQLKELGIIITYPDSEPFRKAAQDVYNEWADKVGGWRLINKIQNFDYQR
;
A
#
# COMPACT_ATOMS: atom_id res chain seq x y z
N MET A 1 -18.90 -22.11 80.89
CA MET A 1 -19.20 -20.86 80.17
C MET A 1 -17.99 -20.28 79.41
N PHE A 2 -16.85 -20.99 79.33
CA PHE A 2 -15.60 -20.49 78.69
C PHE A 2 -15.28 -21.17 77.39
N LEU A 3 -15.95 -22.21 76.98
CA LEU A 3 -15.65 -22.99 75.75
C LEU A 3 -16.35 -22.48 74.46
N CYS A 4 -17.41 -21.66 74.60
CA CYS A 4 -18.11 -21.09 73.43
C CYS A 4 -17.50 -19.82 72.87
N TYR A 5 -16.63 -19.13 73.63
CA TYR A 5 -16.09 -17.82 73.23
C TYR A 5 -14.91 -17.95 72.22
N ASN A 6 -14.14 -19.02 72.28
CA ASN A 6 -13.01 -19.24 71.38
C ASN A 6 -13.40 -19.72 69.98
N SER A 7 -14.52 -20.43 69.85
CA SER A 7 -15.05 -20.93 68.56
C SER A 7 -15.55 -19.82 67.64
N MET A 8 -16.07 -18.71 68.22
CA MET A 8 -16.60 -17.59 67.42
C MET A 8 -15.47 -16.65 66.91
N ARG A 9 -14.32 -16.60 67.58
CA ARG A 9 -13.17 -15.80 67.13
C ARG A 9 -12.48 -16.43 65.93
N ASP A 10 -12.35 -17.75 65.90
CA ASP A 10 -11.74 -18.50 64.76
C ASP A 10 -12.62 -18.44 63.51
N LEU A 11 -13.96 -18.43 63.65
CA LEU A 11 -14.89 -18.35 62.54
C LEU A 11 -14.88 -16.95 61.88
N ARG A 12 -14.73 -15.88 62.72
CA ARG A 12 -14.62 -14.50 62.21
C ARG A 12 -13.31 -14.24 61.47
N SER A 13 -12.20 -14.81 61.92
CA SER A 13 -10.89 -14.67 61.26
C SER A 13 -10.83 -15.41 59.91
N LYS A 14 -11.43 -16.59 59.81
CA LYS A 14 -11.52 -17.35 58.58
C LYS A 14 -12.45 -16.74 57.52
N ILE A 15 -13.53 -16.09 57.94
CA ILE A 15 -14.44 -15.34 57.07
C ILE A 15 -13.78 -14.07 56.52
N ILE A 16 -12.99 -13.35 57.33
CA ILE A 16 -12.29 -12.13 56.91
C ILE A 16 -11.16 -12.47 55.92
N ILE A 17 -10.42 -13.55 56.12
CA ILE A 17 -9.38 -14.02 55.20
C ILE A 17 -9.98 -14.52 53.86
N SER A 18 -11.15 -15.19 53.90
CA SER A 18 -11.86 -15.63 52.68
C SER A 18 -12.41 -14.45 51.88
N PHE A 19 -12.80 -13.33 52.51
CA PHE A 19 -13.29 -12.14 51.82
C PHE A 19 -12.19 -11.27 51.21
N ILE A 20 -10.95 -11.33 51.76
CA ILE A 20 -9.79 -10.61 51.18
C ILE A 20 -9.31 -11.28 49.89
N PHE A 21 -9.46 -12.59 49.72
CA PHE A 21 -9.10 -13.30 48.46
C PHE A 21 -10.10 -13.06 47.31
N LEU A 22 -11.33 -12.61 47.59
CA LEU A 22 -12.35 -12.33 46.59
C LEU A 22 -12.24 -10.93 45.97
N ILE A 23 -11.43 -10.04 46.54
CA ILE A 23 -11.30 -8.64 46.03
C ILE A 23 -10.16 -8.53 44.98
N PHE A 24 -9.29 -9.51 44.81
CA PHE A 24 -8.18 -9.48 43.83
C PHE A 24 -8.49 -10.09 42.48
N SER A 25 -9.73 -10.53 42.20
CA SER A 25 -10.16 -11.01 40.89
C SER A 25 -10.94 -9.94 40.12
N CYS A 26 -10.54 -8.69 40.23
CA CYS A 26 -10.90 -7.69 39.23
C CYS A 26 -9.88 -7.80 38.09
N SER A 27 -10.05 -8.82 37.25
CA SER A 27 -9.45 -8.85 35.93
C SER A 27 -9.99 -7.63 35.20
N SER A 28 -9.19 -6.56 35.16
CA SER A 28 -9.46 -5.47 34.24
C SER A 28 -9.59 -6.13 32.85
N LYS A 29 -10.78 -6.08 32.28
CA LYS A 29 -10.97 -6.43 30.90
C LYS A 29 -9.99 -5.56 30.12
N GLU A 30 -8.86 -6.12 29.70
CA GLU A 30 -7.95 -5.39 28.82
C GLU A 30 -8.73 -5.02 27.57
N ASP A 31 -8.70 -3.74 27.20
CA ASP A 31 -9.37 -3.27 26.01
C ASP A 31 -8.78 -3.97 24.78
N ILE A 32 -9.63 -4.63 23.99
CA ILE A 32 -9.22 -5.25 22.74
C ILE A 32 -9.23 -4.20 21.65
N PHE A 33 -8.06 -3.93 21.06
CA PHE A 33 -7.90 -3.01 19.93
C PHE A 33 -8.18 -3.74 18.63
N LYS A 34 -9.28 -3.38 17.95
CA LYS A 34 -9.64 -3.97 16.66
C LYS A 34 -8.97 -3.19 15.53
N ILE A 35 -8.27 -3.91 14.63
CA ILE A 35 -7.59 -3.32 13.48
C ILE A 35 -8.18 -3.91 12.19
N LYS A 36 -8.96 -3.12 11.48
CA LYS A 36 -9.34 -3.41 10.09
C LYS A 36 -8.18 -3.01 9.19
N VAL A 37 -7.57 -4.00 8.54
CA VAL A 37 -6.46 -3.80 7.61
C VAL A 37 -7.01 -3.84 6.19
N ALA A 38 -6.98 -2.73 5.48
CA ALA A 38 -7.52 -2.60 4.13
C ALA A 38 -6.44 -2.77 3.05
N SER A 39 -6.77 -3.50 1.98
CA SER A 39 -5.98 -3.59 0.76
C SER A 39 -6.89 -3.58 -0.47
N SER A 40 -6.57 -2.78 -1.49
CA SER A 40 -7.25 -2.82 -2.78
C SER A 40 -6.83 -4.02 -3.64
N ALA A 41 -5.68 -4.64 -3.33
CA ALA A 41 -5.15 -5.80 -4.03
C ALA A 41 -5.87 -7.10 -3.61
N PRO A 42 -6.05 -8.08 -4.54
CA PRO A 42 -6.49 -9.42 -4.21
C PRO A 42 -5.57 -10.13 -3.22
N LEU A 43 -6.07 -11.19 -2.57
CA LEU A 43 -5.32 -11.92 -1.55
C LEU A 43 -4.05 -12.61 -2.09
N GLU A 44 -4.02 -12.94 -3.38
CA GLU A 44 -2.89 -13.59 -4.06
C GLU A 44 -1.72 -12.63 -4.37
N GLU A 45 -1.90 -11.32 -4.20
CA GLU A 45 -0.84 -10.32 -4.36
C GLU A 45 0.08 -10.27 -3.13
N ALA A 46 1.36 -9.99 -3.36
CA ALA A 46 2.40 -10.01 -2.32
C ALA A 46 2.05 -9.15 -1.10
N GLY A 47 1.64 -7.90 -1.33
CA GLY A 47 1.27 -7.00 -0.24
C GLY A 47 0.10 -7.49 0.60
N SER A 48 -0.94 -8.08 -0.03
CA SER A 48 -2.07 -8.66 0.72
C SER A 48 -1.67 -9.91 1.50
N GLN A 49 -0.76 -10.75 0.97
CA GLN A 49 -0.22 -11.90 1.69
C GLN A 49 0.64 -11.48 2.88
N ALA A 50 1.48 -10.45 2.71
CA ALA A 50 2.28 -9.88 3.79
C ALA A 50 1.37 -9.30 4.90
N LEU A 51 0.31 -8.57 4.53
CA LEU A 51 -0.67 -8.06 5.49
C LEU A 51 -1.48 -9.16 6.19
N LEU A 52 -1.80 -10.26 5.49
CA LEU A 52 -2.42 -11.42 6.15
C LEU A 52 -1.47 -12.04 7.19
N LYS A 53 -0.19 -12.14 6.86
CA LYS A 53 0.85 -12.61 7.80
C LYS A 53 1.01 -11.64 8.97
N PHE A 54 1.00 -10.33 8.70
CA PHE A 54 0.99 -9.28 9.72
C PHE A 54 -0.15 -9.47 10.73
N THR A 55 -1.39 -9.64 10.26
CA THR A 55 -2.55 -9.80 11.16
C THR A 55 -2.40 -11.00 12.08
N LYS A 56 -1.87 -12.12 11.59
CA LYS A 56 -1.64 -13.33 12.40
C LYS A 56 -0.61 -13.06 13.50
N ILE A 57 0.56 -12.51 13.11
CA ILE A 57 1.68 -12.26 14.04
C ILE A 57 1.29 -11.24 15.11
N VAL A 58 0.63 -10.14 14.74
CA VAL A 58 0.20 -9.10 15.69
C VAL A 58 -0.83 -9.66 16.68
N ASN A 59 -1.80 -10.46 16.21
CA ASN A 59 -2.78 -11.10 17.09
C ASN A 59 -2.08 -12.03 18.12
N GLU A 60 -1.11 -12.82 17.68
CA GLU A 60 -0.34 -13.73 18.54
C GLU A 60 0.54 -12.97 19.54
N ARG A 61 1.37 -12.01 19.06
CA ARG A 61 2.31 -11.25 19.89
C ARG A 61 1.62 -10.37 20.92
N SER A 62 0.45 -9.83 20.59
CA SER A 62 -0.35 -9.02 21.52
C SER A 62 -1.09 -9.84 22.58
N LYS A 63 -1.04 -11.19 22.51
CA LYS A 63 -1.76 -12.10 23.41
C LYS A 63 -3.26 -11.81 23.48
N GLY A 64 -3.85 -11.45 22.32
CA GLY A 64 -5.28 -11.16 22.19
C GLY A 64 -5.68 -9.72 22.52
N ARG A 65 -4.74 -8.83 22.87
CA ARG A 65 -5.03 -7.40 23.07
C ARG A 65 -5.25 -6.64 21.76
N ILE A 66 -4.76 -7.18 20.62
CA ILE A 66 -5.09 -6.73 19.28
C ILE A 66 -5.88 -7.82 18.56
N GLU A 67 -6.97 -7.44 17.89
CA GLU A 67 -7.72 -8.26 16.95
C GLU A 67 -7.62 -7.62 15.56
N ALA A 68 -6.59 -7.98 14.81
CA ALA A 68 -6.36 -7.50 13.45
C ALA A 68 -6.98 -8.44 12.43
N LYS A 69 -7.67 -7.87 11.40
CA LYS A 69 -8.29 -8.61 10.30
C LYS A 69 -8.04 -7.93 8.97
N LEU A 70 -7.58 -8.70 7.98
CA LEU A 70 -7.40 -8.24 6.61
C LEU A 70 -8.73 -8.21 5.85
N TYR A 71 -8.95 -7.13 5.11
CA TYR A 71 -10.00 -6.91 4.12
C TYR A 71 -9.34 -6.60 2.77
N ALA A 72 -9.10 -7.64 2.00
CA ALA A 72 -8.45 -7.55 0.69
C ALA A 72 -9.46 -7.21 -0.42
N ASN A 73 -8.93 -6.99 -1.64
CA ASN A 73 -9.71 -6.81 -2.88
C ASN A 73 -10.68 -5.63 -2.85
N GLY A 74 -10.37 -4.57 -2.10
CA GLY A 74 -11.21 -3.38 -1.99
C GLY A 74 -12.50 -3.57 -1.18
N ALA A 75 -12.56 -4.58 -0.30
CA ALA A 75 -13.77 -4.90 0.47
C ALA A 75 -14.25 -3.77 1.41
N LEU A 76 -13.38 -2.81 1.75
CA LEU A 76 -13.73 -1.64 2.58
C LEU A 76 -13.89 -0.34 1.77
N GLY A 77 -13.87 -0.41 0.44
CA GLY A 77 -13.98 0.75 -0.46
C GLY A 77 -12.74 0.93 -1.34
N ASN A 78 -12.75 1.97 -2.16
CA ASN A 78 -11.58 2.34 -2.97
C ASN A 78 -10.48 2.97 -2.11
N ASN A 79 -9.29 3.22 -2.71
CA ASN A 79 -8.14 3.74 -1.95
C ASN A 79 -8.43 5.06 -1.24
N ARG A 80 -9.17 5.96 -1.87
CA ARG A 80 -9.51 7.28 -1.31
C ARG A 80 -10.50 7.14 -0.15
N ASP A 81 -11.58 6.37 -0.31
CA ASP A 81 -12.59 6.15 0.73
C ASP A 81 -11.95 5.56 1.98
N VAL A 82 -11.03 4.59 1.80
CA VAL A 82 -10.30 3.98 2.91
C VAL A 82 -9.37 4.98 3.60
N SER A 83 -8.65 5.82 2.85
CA SER A 83 -7.80 6.87 3.43
C SER A 83 -8.62 7.89 4.23
N GLU A 84 -9.78 8.31 3.72
CA GLU A 84 -10.73 9.15 4.47
C GLU A 84 -11.22 8.44 5.74
N GLY A 85 -11.49 7.12 5.64
CA GLY A 85 -11.85 6.29 6.79
C GLY A 85 -10.77 6.24 7.88
N LEU A 86 -9.47 6.24 7.49
CA LEU A 86 -8.35 6.31 8.44
C LEU A 86 -8.34 7.66 9.17
N LEU A 87 -8.58 8.77 8.46
CA LEU A 87 -8.58 10.12 9.05
C LEU A 87 -9.64 10.29 10.12
N ILE A 88 -10.83 9.71 9.90
CA ILE A 88 -11.94 9.77 10.86
C ILE A 88 -11.95 8.59 11.86
N GLY A 89 -10.99 7.65 11.75
CA GLY A 89 -10.82 6.53 12.68
C GLY A 89 -11.86 5.41 12.55
N THR A 90 -12.52 5.27 11.40
CA THR A 90 -13.46 4.15 11.10
C THR A 90 -12.76 2.94 10.48
N ILE A 91 -11.56 3.15 9.95
CA ILE A 91 -10.63 2.12 9.45
C ILE A 91 -9.28 2.38 10.12
N GLU A 92 -8.57 1.33 10.53
CA GLU A 92 -7.37 1.49 11.36
C GLU A 92 -6.07 1.40 10.57
N MET A 93 -6.02 0.61 9.46
CA MET A 93 -4.80 0.39 8.70
C MET A 93 -5.08 0.19 7.21
N GLN A 94 -4.17 0.65 6.34
CA GLN A 94 -4.26 0.51 4.88
C GLN A 94 -2.88 0.27 4.27
N MET A 95 -2.81 -0.62 3.28
CA MET A 95 -1.79 -0.56 2.25
C MET A 95 -2.32 0.37 1.14
N ALA A 96 -1.83 1.59 1.12
CA ALA A 96 -2.30 2.62 0.21
C ALA A 96 -1.45 2.67 -1.06
N SER A 97 -2.06 3.08 -2.20
CA SER A 97 -1.27 3.53 -3.35
C SER A 97 -0.81 4.97 -3.12
N SER A 98 0.47 5.26 -3.36
CA SER A 98 1.02 6.61 -3.22
C SER A 98 0.28 7.63 -4.11
N SER A 99 -0.21 7.22 -5.28
CA SER A 99 -0.91 8.08 -6.24
C SER A 99 -2.18 8.72 -5.68
N PRO A 100 -3.24 7.99 -5.29
CA PRO A 100 -4.42 8.61 -4.68
C PRO A 100 -4.13 9.17 -3.27
N LEU A 101 -3.12 8.64 -2.56
CA LEU A 101 -2.72 9.14 -1.25
C LEU A 101 -2.07 10.54 -1.32
N ALA A 102 -1.46 10.90 -2.46
CA ALA A 102 -0.86 12.21 -2.68
C ALA A 102 -1.86 13.39 -2.58
N VAL A 103 -3.17 13.12 -2.64
CA VAL A 103 -4.21 14.14 -2.36
C VAL A 103 -4.15 14.57 -0.89
N PHE A 104 -3.81 13.66 0.01
CA PHE A 104 -3.72 13.90 1.46
C PHE A 104 -2.28 14.24 1.90
N VAL A 105 -1.29 13.66 1.22
CA VAL A 105 0.15 13.83 1.49
C VAL A 105 0.83 14.30 0.20
N PRO A 106 0.77 15.60 -0.15
CA PRO A 106 1.20 16.12 -1.46
C PRO A 106 2.66 15.87 -1.80
N SER A 107 3.52 15.73 -0.80
CA SER A 107 4.94 15.41 -1.00
C SER A 107 5.19 14.05 -1.66
N LEU A 108 4.20 13.13 -1.63
CA LEU A 108 4.27 11.84 -2.33
C LEU A 108 4.27 11.97 -3.85
N ASN A 109 3.87 13.12 -4.42
CA ASN A 109 3.91 13.34 -5.85
C ASN A 109 5.32 13.16 -6.47
N ILE A 110 6.39 13.23 -5.66
CA ILE A 110 7.75 12.91 -6.13
C ILE A 110 7.84 11.46 -6.61
N PHE A 111 7.21 10.52 -5.92
CA PHE A 111 7.21 9.09 -6.27
C PHE A 111 6.31 8.76 -7.48
N GLU A 112 5.49 9.72 -7.91
CA GLU A 112 4.62 9.61 -9.08
C GLU A 112 5.26 10.14 -10.37
N MET A 113 6.53 10.59 -10.28
CA MET A 113 7.27 11.07 -11.45
C MET A 113 7.68 9.89 -12.35
N PRO A 114 7.41 9.99 -13.67
CA PRO A 114 7.68 8.89 -14.60
C PRO A 114 9.18 8.58 -14.66
N PHE A 115 9.54 7.28 -14.63
CA PHE A 115 10.93 6.81 -14.69
C PHE A 115 11.87 7.38 -13.61
N LEU A 116 11.31 7.75 -12.43
CA LEU A 116 12.11 8.29 -11.32
C LEU A 116 13.12 7.25 -10.81
N PHE A 117 12.69 6.00 -10.69
CA PHE A 117 13.52 4.90 -10.24
C PHE A 117 14.02 4.06 -11.43
N GLU A 118 15.25 3.58 -11.34
CA GLU A 118 15.86 2.71 -12.36
C GLU A 118 15.24 1.30 -12.33
N ASN A 119 15.05 0.76 -11.12
CA ASN A 119 14.48 -0.55 -10.86
C ASN A 119 13.95 -0.64 -9.41
N ASN A 120 13.38 -1.80 -9.04
CA ASN A 120 12.83 -2.00 -7.70
C ASN A 120 13.91 -1.90 -6.59
N ALA A 121 15.12 -2.41 -6.81
CA ALA A 121 16.19 -2.33 -5.82
C ALA A 121 16.57 -0.88 -5.53
N HIS A 122 16.67 -0.05 -6.58
CA HIS A 122 16.86 1.39 -6.45
C HIS A 122 15.73 2.04 -5.64
N MET A 123 14.47 1.78 -6.00
CA MET A 123 13.31 2.31 -5.27
C MET A 123 13.35 1.93 -3.79
N PHE A 124 13.59 0.67 -3.48
CA PHE A 124 13.62 0.20 -2.08
C PHE A 124 14.75 0.85 -1.29
N ALA A 125 15.95 0.95 -1.87
CA ALA A 125 17.08 1.58 -1.21
C ALA A 125 16.82 3.08 -0.93
N VAL A 126 16.17 3.81 -1.84
CA VAL A 126 15.75 5.20 -1.63
C VAL A 126 14.71 5.29 -0.51
N LEU A 127 13.70 4.43 -0.50
CA LEU A 127 12.63 4.44 0.50
C LEU A 127 13.12 4.08 1.91
N ASP A 128 14.13 3.21 2.03
CA ASP A 128 14.73 2.79 3.31
C ASP A 128 15.78 3.80 3.83
N SER A 129 16.21 4.74 2.98
CA SER A 129 17.17 5.79 3.34
C SER A 129 16.51 6.98 4.06
N ASP A 130 17.33 7.98 4.40
CA ASP A 130 16.85 9.27 4.91
C ASP A 130 15.88 9.97 3.94
N ILE A 131 15.96 9.67 2.63
CA ILE A 131 15.01 10.22 1.64
C ILE A 131 13.60 9.69 1.89
N GLY A 132 13.43 8.40 2.12
CA GLY A 132 12.11 7.83 2.44
C GLY A 132 11.64 8.22 3.84
N ASN A 133 12.57 8.28 4.80
CA ASN A 133 12.25 8.60 6.19
C ASN A 133 11.80 10.06 6.41
N GLN A 134 12.24 11.02 5.60
CA GLN A 134 11.84 12.44 5.73
C GLN A 134 10.32 12.63 5.57
N TYR A 135 9.62 11.75 4.84
CA TYR A 135 8.17 11.86 4.62
C TYR A 135 7.34 11.47 5.84
N ARG A 136 7.91 10.81 6.87
CA ARG A 136 7.16 10.44 8.08
C ARG A 136 6.45 11.63 8.72
N SER A 137 7.10 12.80 8.78
CA SER A 137 6.49 14.02 9.31
C SER A 137 5.28 14.49 8.50
N ASP A 138 5.32 14.32 7.17
CA ASP A 138 4.22 14.73 6.29
C ASP A 138 3.01 13.81 6.46
N PHE A 139 3.25 12.49 6.62
CA PHE A 139 2.20 11.55 6.97
C PHE A 139 1.55 11.89 8.31
N GLU A 140 2.37 12.17 9.35
CA GLU A 140 1.87 12.55 10.68
C GLU A 140 1.06 13.84 10.63
N ALA A 141 1.52 14.85 9.88
CA ALA A 141 0.80 16.11 9.69
C ALA A 141 -0.53 15.92 8.95
N ALA A 142 -0.60 14.95 8.04
CA ALA A 142 -1.82 14.59 7.31
C ALA A 142 -2.78 13.68 8.10
N GLY A 143 -2.42 13.25 9.32
CA GLY A 143 -3.26 12.38 10.16
C GLY A 143 -3.05 10.88 9.97
N PHE A 144 -1.93 10.49 9.35
CA PHE A 144 -1.52 9.10 9.18
C PHE A 144 -0.25 8.79 9.96
N HIS A 145 -0.12 7.56 10.43
CA HIS A 145 1.13 7.02 10.95
C HIS A 145 1.73 6.06 9.90
N LEU A 146 2.92 6.39 9.38
CA LEU A 146 3.62 5.56 8.39
C LEU A 146 4.36 4.41 9.09
N LEU A 147 3.99 3.17 8.78
CA LEU A 147 4.68 1.98 9.26
C LEU A 147 5.88 1.61 8.38
N GLY A 148 5.74 1.69 7.05
CA GLY A 148 6.77 1.36 6.09
C GLY A 148 6.28 1.41 4.65
N TYR A 149 7.11 0.92 3.73
CA TYR A 149 6.80 0.92 2.30
C TYR A 149 6.87 -0.49 1.72
N PHE A 150 5.77 -0.92 1.11
CA PHE A 150 5.65 -2.06 0.21
C PHE A 150 5.69 -1.57 -1.24
N THR A 151 5.38 -2.44 -2.21
CA THR A 151 5.27 -2.08 -3.61
C THR A 151 3.96 -2.56 -4.24
N PHE A 152 3.44 -1.76 -5.19
CA PHE A 152 2.43 -2.20 -6.17
C PHE A 152 3.05 -2.51 -7.54
N GLY A 153 4.38 -2.53 -7.60
CA GLY A 153 5.16 -3.02 -8.70
C GLY A 153 5.43 -2.05 -9.83
N VAL A 154 6.11 -2.59 -10.84
CA VAL A 154 6.47 -1.86 -12.07
C VAL A 154 5.24 -1.74 -12.96
N ARG A 155 4.97 -0.52 -13.39
CA ARG A 155 3.77 -0.20 -14.17
C ARG A 155 4.05 -0.30 -15.67
N HIS A 156 3.21 -1.07 -16.33
CA HIS A 156 3.19 -1.34 -17.76
C HIS A 156 1.84 -0.93 -18.33
N LEU A 157 1.60 -1.12 -19.63
CA LEU A 157 0.40 -0.63 -20.28
C LEU A 157 -0.38 -1.76 -20.96
N MET A 158 -1.67 -1.86 -20.66
CA MET A 158 -2.61 -2.72 -21.38
C MET A 158 -3.50 -1.91 -22.32
N THR A 159 -3.89 -2.52 -23.45
CA THR A 159 -4.82 -1.93 -24.40
C THR A 159 -5.81 -2.96 -24.93
N THR A 160 -7.00 -2.48 -25.34
CA THR A 160 -8.11 -3.32 -25.79
C THR A 160 -8.05 -3.64 -27.28
N THR A 161 -7.53 -2.73 -28.12
CA THR A 161 -7.74 -2.75 -29.57
C THR A 161 -6.49 -3.01 -30.41
N LYS A 162 -5.31 -2.59 -29.94
CA LYS A 162 -4.05 -2.71 -30.68
C LYS A 162 -2.84 -2.79 -29.76
N PRO A 163 -1.76 -3.49 -30.16
CA PRO A 163 -0.51 -3.48 -29.40
C PRO A 163 0.15 -2.09 -29.44
N ILE A 164 0.90 -1.77 -28.39
CA ILE A 164 1.77 -0.59 -28.34
C ILE A 164 3.21 -1.05 -28.62
N ASN A 165 3.76 -0.66 -29.72
CA ASN A 165 5.14 -0.92 -30.13
C ASN A 165 6.02 0.34 -30.02
N THR A 166 5.41 1.51 -30.15
CA THR A 166 6.06 2.82 -30.07
C THR A 166 5.21 3.80 -29.30
N ILE A 167 5.80 4.90 -28.83
CA ILE A 167 5.06 5.95 -28.12
C ILE A 167 3.92 6.55 -28.96
N THR A 168 4.09 6.61 -30.30
CA THR A 168 3.07 7.17 -31.21
C THR A 168 1.81 6.30 -31.31
N ASP A 169 1.88 5.02 -30.91
CA ASP A 169 0.70 4.16 -30.84
C ASP A 169 -0.29 4.59 -29.77
N LEU A 170 0.14 5.40 -28.80
CA LEU A 170 -0.72 5.99 -27.76
C LEU A 170 -1.55 7.17 -28.25
N ASN A 171 -1.22 7.75 -29.40
CA ASN A 171 -1.89 8.97 -29.87
C ASN A 171 -3.42 8.80 -29.91
N GLY A 172 -4.10 9.63 -29.11
CA GLY A 172 -5.55 9.72 -29.03
C GLY A 172 -6.23 8.59 -28.26
N LEU A 173 -5.50 7.56 -27.77
CA LEU A 173 -6.11 6.51 -26.96
C LEU A 173 -6.53 7.07 -25.60
N LYS A 174 -7.73 6.71 -25.16
CA LYS A 174 -8.23 7.00 -23.81
C LYS A 174 -7.60 6.03 -22.82
N ILE A 175 -6.58 6.48 -22.13
CA ILE A 175 -5.85 5.65 -21.17
C ILE A 175 -6.30 6.02 -19.75
N ARG A 176 -6.84 5.03 -19.04
CA ARG A 176 -7.12 5.20 -17.62
C ARG A 176 -5.83 5.32 -16.83
N THR A 177 -5.78 6.31 -15.95
CA THR A 177 -4.74 6.45 -14.93
C THR A 177 -5.36 6.43 -13.54
N MET A 178 -4.51 6.26 -12.52
CA MET A 178 -4.91 6.56 -11.13
C MET A 178 -5.23 8.05 -10.99
N GLU A 179 -5.95 8.41 -9.92
CA GLU A 179 -6.29 9.80 -9.56
C GLU A 179 -5.04 10.56 -9.09
N SER A 180 -4.10 10.76 -10.00
CA SER A 180 -2.81 11.42 -9.78
C SER A 180 -2.55 12.39 -10.92
N LYS A 181 -2.27 13.64 -10.56
CA LYS A 181 -2.02 14.67 -11.57
C LYS A 181 -0.72 14.43 -12.35
N PRO A 182 0.41 14.03 -11.73
CA PRO A 182 1.61 13.62 -12.47
C PRO A 182 1.34 12.48 -13.47
N HIS A 183 0.46 11.52 -13.14
CA HIS A 183 0.10 10.45 -14.08
C HIS A 183 -0.66 10.98 -15.29
N LEU A 184 -1.65 11.87 -15.06
CA LEU A 184 -2.39 12.51 -16.14
C LEU A 184 -1.44 13.28 -17.07
N ASP A 185 -0.53 14.06 -16.50
CA ASP A 185 0.43 14.86 -17.26
C ASP A 185 1.44 13.94 -18.00
N SER A 186 1.85 12.81 -17.41
CA SER A 186 2.71 11.82 -18.05
C SER A 186 2.05 11.20 -19.29
N PHE A 187 0.81 10.72 -19.16
CA PHE A 187 0.13 10.11 -20.31
C PHE A 187 -0.27 11.13 -21.39
N LYS A 188 -0.51 12.41 -21.03
CA LYS A 188 -0.61 13.50 -22.02
C LYS A 188 0.69 13.71 -22.77
N ALA A 189 1.81 13.74 -22.07
CA ALA A 189 3.14 13.87 -22.68
C ALA A 189 3.46 12.68 -23.60
N PHE A 190 2.96 11.48 -23.28
CA PHE A 190 3.08 10.30 -24.14
C PHE A 190 2.11 10.30 -25.33
N GLY A 191 1.27 11.32 -25.49
CA GLY A 191 0.32 11.49 -26.59
C GLY A 191 -1.06 10.87 -26.40
N ALA A 192 -1.33 10.28 -25.22
CA ALA A 192 -2.64 9.71 -24.90
C ALA A 192 -3.64 10.76 -24.43
N SER A 193 -4.91 10.35 -24.32
CA SER A 193 -5.99 11.08 -23.67
C SER A 193 -6.28 10.44 -22.29
N PRO A 194 -5.57 10.86 -21.22
CA PRO A 194 -5.70 10.21 -19.92
C PRO A 194 -7.03 10.53 -19.24
N LEU A 195 -7.61 9.54 -18.59
CA LEU A 195 -8.84 9.63 -17.82
C LEU A 195 -8.63 9.09 -16.39
N PRO A 196 -8.79 9.91 -15.33
CA PRO A 196 -8.69 9.40 -13.98
C PRO A 196 -9.92 8.55 -13.63
N MET A 197 -9.70 7.39 -13.01
CA MET A 197 -10.78 6.47 -12.64
C MET A 197 -10.33 5.60 -11.46
N ALA A 198 -11.23 5.27 -10.54
CA ALA A 198 -10.95 4.38 -9.43
C ALA A 198 -10.56 2.96 -9.92
N TYR A 199 -9.71 2.27 -9.17
CA TYR A 199 -9.24 0.94 -9.54
C TYR A 199 -10.36 -0.09 -9.63
N SER A 200 -11.39 0.03 -8.81
CA SER A 200 -12.58 -0.83 -8.82
C SER A 200 -13.41 -0.77 -10.10
N GLU A 201 -13.29 0.33 -10.86
CA GLU A 201 -14.07 0.59 -12.08
C GLU A 201 -13.32 0.16 -13.36
N LEU A 202 -12.03 -0.18 -13.21
CA LEU A 202 -11.11 -0.39 -14.33
C LEU A 202 -11.56 -1.51 -15.28
N TYR A 203 -11.94 -2.69 -14.75
CA TYR A 203 -12.36 -3.82 -15.58
C TYR A 203 -13.58 -3.44 -16.44
N THR A 204 -14.61 -2.88 -15.81
CA THR A 204 -15.82 -2.43 -16.51
C THR A 204 -15.54 -1.33 -17.51
N GLY A 205 -14.64 -0.39 -17.18
CA GLY A 205 -14.23 0.68 -18.10
C GLY A 205 -13.58 0.16 -19.39
N LEU A 206 -12.74 -0.90 -19.28
CA LEU A 206 -12.13 -1.61 -20.41
C LEU A 206 -13.18 -2.42 -21.20
N GLU A 207 -14.01 -3.19 -20.49
CA GLU A 207 -15.02 -4.05 -21.09
C GLU A 207 -16.07 -3.26 -21.89
N THR A 208 -16.50 -2.12 -21.38
CA THR A 208 -17.50 -1.26 -22.02
C THR A 208 -16.92 -0.29 -23.07
N GLY A 209 -15.59 -0.21 -23.21
CA GLY A 209 -14.93 0.70 -24.15
C GLY A 209 -14.99 2.18 -23.75
N ILE A 210 -15.26 2.48 -22.48
CA ILE A 210 -15.12 3.85 -21.92
C ILE A 210 -13.67 4.30 -22.02
N ILE A 211 -12.74 3.35 -21.83
CA ILE A 211 -11.29 3.52 -21.97
C ILE A 211 -10.73 2.49 -22.96
N ASP A 212 -9.68 2.87 -23.70
CA ASP A 212 -9.00 2.03 -24.67
C ASP A 212 -7.84 1.25 -24.05
N GLY A 213 -7.44 1.62 -22.85
CA GLY A 213 -6.35 0.97 -22.14
C GLY A 213 -6.14 1.54 -20.73
N ALA A 214 -5.20 0.94 -20.01
CA ALA A 214 -4.84 1.35 -18.66
C ALA A 214 -3.43 0.86 -18.28
N GLU A 215 -2.89 1.40 -17.19
CA GLU A 215 -1.63 0.95 -16.63
C GLU A 215 -1.83 -0.06 -15.48
N ALA A 216 -0.93 -1.03 -15.37
CA ALA A 216 -0.93 -2.05 -14.32
C ALA A 216 0.48 -2.64 -14.12
N ALA A 217 0.67 -3.45 -13.07
CA ALA A 217 1.82 -4.33 -12.95
C ALA A 217 1.49 -5.74 -13.49
N ASN A 218 2.51 -6.55 -13.78
CA ASN A 218 2.32 -7.93 -14.28
C ASN A 218 1.42 -8.75 -13.34
N SER A 219 1.62 -8.58 -12.03
CA SER A 219 0.88 -9.33 -11.02
C SER A 219 -0.61 -9.00 -11.04
N ASN A 220 -0.97 -7.72 -10.99
CA ASN A 220 -2.38 -7.33 -10.93
C ASN A 220 -3.08 -7.33 -12.30
N TYR A 221 -2.35 -7.21 -13.41
CA TYR A 221 -2.91 -7.47 -14.74
C TYR A 221 -3.38 -8.93 -14.86
N TYR A 222 -2.60 -9.88 -14.30
CA TYR A 222 -2.98 -11.28 -14.23
C TYR A 222 -4.09 -11.54 -13.21
N SER A 223 -3.91 -11.14 -11.95
CA SER A 223 -4.81 -11.51 -10.84
C SER A 223 -6.21 -10.92 -10.96
N LYS A 224 -6.33 -9.76 -11.62
CA LYS A 224 -7.61 -9.11 -11.96
C LYS A 224 -8.17 -9.55 -13.31
N LYS A 225 -7.48 -10.43 -14.02
CA LYS A 225 -7.88 -10.95 -15.32
C LYS A 225 -8.12 -9.85 -16.38
N PHE A 226 -7.40 -8.72 -16.26
CA PHE A 226 -7.55 -7.64 -17.23
C PHE A 226 -7.24 -8.08 -18.65
N TYR A 227 -6.44 -9.13 -18.81
CA TYR A 227 -6.12 -9.75 -20.10
C TYR A 227 -7.35 -10.29 -20.86
N GLU A 228 -8.46 -10.59 -20.18
CA GLU A 228 -9.70 -11.03 -20.81
C GLU A 228 -10.36 -9.91 -21.63
N VAL A 229 -10.18 -8.65 -21.23
CA VAL A 229 -10.78 -7.46 -21.85
C VAL A 229 -9.77 -6.54 -22.53
N ALA A 230 -8.48 -6.67 -22.24
CA ALA A 230 -7.37 -5.88 -22.80
C ALA A 230 -6.16 -6.79 -23.09
N PRO A 231 -6.16 -7.55 -24.22
CA PRO A 231 -5.21 -8.63 -24.48
C PRO A 231 -3.84 -8.16 -24.96
N TYR A 232 -3.60 -6.88 -25.14
CA TYR A 232 -2.31 -6.32 -25.54
C TYR A 232 -1.59 -5.76 -24.34
N TRP A 233 -0.37 -6.22 -24.09
CA TRP A 233 0.40 -5.90 -22.91
C TRP A 233 1.79 -5.36 -23.27
N ALA A 234 2.03 -4.07 -23.09
CA ALA A 234 3.28 -3.39 -23.43
C ALA A 234 4.13 -3.17 -22.16
N GLN A 235 5.30 -3.80 -22.11
CA GLN A 235 6.27 -3.74 -21.01
C GLN A 235 7.08 -2.45 -21.07
N ILE A 236 6.46 -1.31 -20.72
CA ILE A 236 7.09 0.02 -20.76
C ILE A 236 7.94 0.28 -19.53
N GLY A 237 7.48 -0.14 -18.34
CA GLY A 237 8.17 0.12 -17.08
C GLY A 237 8.22 1.62 -16.73
N TRP A 238 7.14 2.34 -16.97
CA TRP A 238 7.13 3.80 -16.86
C TRP A 238 7.16 4.32 -15.42
N LEU A 239 6.77 3.51 -14.45
CA LEU A 239 6.71 3.88 -13.03
C LEU A 239 6.95 2.65 -12.15
N HIS A 240 7.64 2.85 -11.03
CA HIS A 240 7.68 1.91 -9.91
C HIS A 240 6.75 2.43 -8.82
N LEU A 241 5.61 1.77 -8.60
CA LEU A 241 4.54 2.29 -7.74
C LEU A 241 4.78 1.96 -6.28
N VAL A 242 5.00 2.99 -5.49
CA VAL A 242 5.19 2.88 -4.04
C VAL A 242 3.88 2.57 -3.33
N ALA A 243 3.92 1.69 -2.35
CA ALA A 243 2.77 1.31 -1.52
C ALA A 243 3.04 1.60 -0.04
N PRO A 244 2.78 2.82 0.44
CA PRO A 244 2.86 3.12 1.87
C PRO A 244 1.89 2.24 2.66
N VAL A 245 2.38 1.66 3.76
CA VAL A 245 1.57 0.98 4.76
C VAL A 245 1.37 1.94 5.92
N ILE A 246 0.13 2.36 6.10
CA ILE A 246 -0.24 3.46 7.02
C ILE A 246 -1.32 3.04 8.00
N MET A 247 -1.31 3.66 9.16
CA MET A 247 -2.39 3.58 10.15
C MET A 247 -3.08 4.92 10.36
N SER A 248 -4.34 4.89 10.79
CA SER A 248 -5.00 6.04 11.40
C SER A 248 -4.15 6.56 12.56
N LYS A 249 -3.70 7.82 12.47
CA LYS A 249 -2.92 8.43 13.57
C LYS A 249 -3.72 8.49 14.85
N VAL A 250 -5.01 8.84 14.77
CA VAL A 250 -5.91 8.88 15.93
C VAL A 250 -6.02 7.51 16.60
N PHE A 251 -6.02 6.44 15.85
CA PHE A 251 -6.03 5.09 16.41
C PHE A 251 -4.66 4.70 16.97
N TYR A 252 -3.58 4.93 16.21
CA TYR A 252 -2.22 4.57 16.60
C TYR A 252 -1.79 5.24 17.92
N ASP A 253 -2.11 6.53 18.09
CA ASP A 253 -1.77 7.29 19.31
C ASP A 253 -2.50 6.75 20.56
N ARG A 254 -3.63 6.07 20.40
CA ARG A 254 -4.38 5.42 21.49
C ARG A 254 -3.82 4.05 21.88
N LEU A 255 -3.01 3.44 21.04
CA LEU A 255 -2.38 2.15 21.38
C LEU A 255 -1.38 2.35 22.52
N PRO A 256 -1.38 1.47 23.54
CA PRO A 256 -0.29 1.38 24.50
C PRO A 256 1.07 1.23 23.82
N LYS A 257 2.12 1.74 24.43
CA LYS A 257 3.48 1.76 23.81
C LYS A 257 4.01 0.37 23.42
N ASP A 258 3.71 -0.64 24.20
CA ASP A 258 4.08 -2.03 23.91
C ASP A 258 3.33 -2.57 22.68
N LEU A 259 2.06 -2.18 22.47
CA LEU A 259 1.30 -2.56 21.27
C LEU A 259 1.75 -1.76 20.05
N GLN A 260 2.11 -0.48 20.19
CA GLN A 260 2.76 0.30 19.13
C GLN A 260 4.06 -0.37 18.68
N HIS A 261 4.87 -0.84 19.64
CA HIS A 261 6.12 -1.56 19.36
C HIS A 261 5.86 -2.85 18.57
N ILE A 262 4.90 -3.68 19.01
CA ILE A 262 4.52 -4.91 18.31
C ILE A 262 4.10 -4.65 16.86
N VAL A 263 3.29 -3.61 16.64
CA VAL A 263 2.82 -3.24 15.29
C VAL A 263 3.99 -2.81 14.39
N ASN A 264 4.84 -1.91 14.87
CA ASN A 264 5.98 -1.41 14.09
C ASN A 264 7.01 -2.51 13.79
N GLU A 265 7.39 -3.30 14.79
CA GLU A 265 8.36 -4.40 14.65
C GLU A 265 7.83 -5.45 13.67
N THR A 266 6.57 -5.86 13.83
CA THR A 266 5.96 -6.87 12.97
C THR A 266 5.91 -6.41 11.51
N LEU A 267 5.58 -5.14 11.22
CA LEU A 267 5.61 -4.68 9.84
C LEU A 267 7.03 -4.57 9.31
N GLY A 268 7.97 -4.07 10.12
CA GLY A 268 9.38 -3.98 9.74
C GLY A 268 9.95 -5.33 9.27
N GLU A 269 9.64 -6.42 10.00
CA GLU A 269 10.04 -7.79 9.64
C GLU A 269 9.42 -8.29 8.32
N LEU A 270 8.31 -7.70 7.89
CA LEU A 270 7.57 -8.14 6.70
C LEU A 270 7.88 -7.32 5.44
N ILE A 271 8.67 -6.25 5.54
CA ILE A 271 9.04 -5.42 4.39
C ILE A 271 9.82 -6.25 3.37
N ASP A 272 10.91 -6.88 3.79
CA ASP A 272 11.73 -7.70 2.89
C ASP A 272 10.97 -8.92 2.37
N TYR A 273 10.18 -9.56 3.22
CA TYR A 273 9.30 -10.67 2.82
C TYR A 273 8.33 -10.26 1.69
N GLU A 274 7.70 -9.09 1.77
CA GLU A 274 6.81 -8.59 0.73
C GLU A 274 7.55 -8.34 -0.58
N ARG A 275 8.72 -7.72 -0.53
CA ARG A 275 9.54 -7.36 -1.70
C ARG A 275 10.06 -8.59 -2.45
N GLU A 276 10.53 -9.59 -1.72
CA GLU A 276 10.95 -10.88 -2.29
C GLU A 276 9.76 -11.59 -2.94
N LEU A 277 8.64 -11.70 -2.22
CA LEU A 277 7.43 -12.33 -2.71
C LEU A 277 6.88 -11.61 -3.95
N TYR A 278 6.89 -10.27 -3.98
CA TYR A 278 6.50 -9.50 -5.14
C TYR A 278 7.37 -9.83 -6.35
N THR A 279 8.68 -9.90 -6.18
CA THR A 279 9.63 -10.21 -7.27
C THR A 279 9.31 -11.56 -7.90
N ASP A 280 9.10 -12.58 -7.08
CA ASP A 280 8.76 -13.93 -7.52
C ASP A 280 7.40 -13.99 -8.21
N ILE A 281 6.38 -13.37 -7.61
CA ILE A 281 5.03 -13.32 -8.20
C ILE A 281 5.06 -12.59 -9.54
N SER A 282 5.68 -11.41 -9.62
CA SER A 282 5.71 -10.61 -10.85
C SER A 282 6.35 -11.34 -12.01
N LYS A 283 7.47 -12.04 -11.75
CA LYS A 283 8.16 -12.87 -12.75
C LYS A 283 7.28 -14.04 -13.21
N ASN A 284 6.70 -14.78 -12.28
CA ASN A 284 5.86 -15.94 -12.57
C ASN A 284 4.60 -15.53 -13.35
N ARG A 285 3.98 -14.38 -13.01
CA ARG A 285 2.79 -13.89 -13.73
C ARG A 285 3.09 -13.48 -15.15
N LEU A 286 4.26 -12.90 -15.43
CA LEU A 286 4.66 -12.59 -16.81
C LEU A 286 4.77 -13.86 -17.68
N GLU A 287 5.35 -14.94 -17.14
CA GLU A 287 5.42 -16.22 -17.87
C GLU A 287 4.03 -16.81 -18.10
N GLN A 288 3.16 -16.80 -17.09
CA GLN A 288 1.78 -17.25 -17.23
C GLN A 288 0.98 -16.46 -18.27
N LEU A 289 1.20 -15.14 -18.37
CA LEU A 289 0.58 -14.31 -19.41
C LEU A 289 1.04 -14.70 -20.82
N LYS A 290 2.32 -15.08 -20.99
CA LYS A 290 2.83 -15.64 -22.28
C LYS A 290 2.12 -16.95 -22.62
N GLU A 291 1.95 -17.84 -21.65
CA GLU A 291 1.26 -19.13 -21.84
C GLU A 291 -0.23 -18.96 -22.20
N LEU A 292 -0.88 -17.91 -21.74
CA LEU A 292 -2.24 -17.53 -22.11
C LEU A 292 -2.39 -16.96 -23.52
N GLY A 293 -1.28 -16.78 -24.24
CA GLY A 293 -1.28 -16.23 -25.60
C GLY A 293 -1.52 -14.72 -25.67
N ILE A 294 -1.28 -14.00 -24.58
CA ILE A 294 -1.36 -12.54 -24.54
C ILE A 294 -0.28 -11.94 -25.43
N ILE A 295 -0.66 -10.94 -26.23
CA ILE A 295 0.29 -10.25 -27.12
C ILE A 295 1.12 -9.27 -26.30
N ILE A 296 2.36 -9.67 -26.00
CA ILE A 296 3.28 -8.87 -25.18
C ILE A 296 4.26 -8.16 -26.10
N THR A 297 4.40 -6.85 -25.91
CA THR A 297 5.37 -6.01 -26.63
C THR A 297 6.39 -5.40 -25.65
N TYR A 298 7.54 -5.01 -26.18
CA TYR A 298 8.64 -4.40 -25.45
C TYR A 298 9.06 -3.11 -26.16
N PRO A 299 8.27 -2.03 -26.06
CA PRO A 299 8.58 -0.76 -26.69
C PRO A 299 9.91 -0.19 -26.18
N ASP A 300 10.65 0.51 -27.05
CA ASP A 300 11.79 1.31 -26.60
C ASP A 300 11.32 2.37 -25.61
N SER A 301 11.91 2.39 -24.42
CA SER A 301 11.55 3.33 -23.35
C SER A 301 12.11 4.73 -23.56
N GLU A 302 13.11 4.91 -24.41
CA GLU A 302 13.79 6.21 -24.59
C GLU A 302 12.85 7.32 -25.10
N PRO A 303 11.97 7.10 -26.10
CA PRO A 303 10.98 8.10 -26.49
C PRO A 303 10.03 8.52 -25.37
N PHE A 304 9.66 7.58 -24.48
CA PHE A 304 8.81 7.88 -23.31
C PHE A 304 9.58 8.69 -22.25
N ARG A 305 10.85 8.35 -22.00
CA ARG A 305 11.73 9.11 -21.08
C ARG A 305 11.94 10.53 -21.56
N LYS A 306 12.13 10.70 -22.88
CA LYS A 306 12.24 12.02 -23.50
C LYS A 306 10.97 12.84 -23.36
N ALA A 307 9.81 12.27 -23.61
CA ALA A 307 8.51 12.92 -23.41
C ALA A 307 8.25 13.25 -21.93
N ALA A 308 8.69 12.40 -21.02
CA ALA A 308 8.58 12.61 -19.58
C ALA A 308 9.35 13.85 -19.10
N GLN A 309 10.33 14.38 -19.85
CA GLN A 309 11.06 15.57 -19.46
C GLN A 309 10.15 16.79 -19.29
N ASP A 310 9.08 16.90 -20.07
CA ASP A 310 8.11 18.01 -19.94
C ASP A 310 7.37 17.91 -18.58
N VAL A 311 7.07 16.69 -18.11
CA VAL A 311 6.46 16.45 -16.80
C VAL A 311 7.44 16.88 -15.69
N TYR A 312 8.70 16.52 -15.79
CA TYR A 312 9.74 16.96 -14.83
C TYR A 312 9.85 18.48 -14.79
N ASN A 313 9.85 19.15 -15.95
CA ASN A 313 9.91 20.63 -16.04
C ASN A 313 8.72 21.29 -15.35
N GLU A 314 7.51 20.69 -15.46
CA GLU A 314 6.30 21.23 -14.81
C GLU A 314 6.29 20.95 -13.29
N TRP A 315 6.79 19.79 -12.88
CA TRP A 315 6.59 19.29 -11.52
C TRP A 315 7.79 19.51 -10.58
N ALA A 316 8.99 19.77 -11.09
CA ALA A 316 10.20 19.81 -10.28
C ALA A 316 10.06 20.67 -9.01
N ASP A 317 9.59 21.90 -9.15
CA ASP A 317 9.45 22.81 -7.99
C ASP A 317 8.35 22.36 -7.01
N LYS A 318 7.33 21.63 -7.51
CA LYS A 318 6.20 21.14 -6.71
C LYS A 318 6.56 19.90 -5.87
N VAL A 319 7.60 19.16 -6.28
CA VAL A 319 8.02 17.89 -5.64
C VAL A 319 9.33 17.99 -4.87
N GLY A 320 9.80 19.20 -4.56
CA GLY A 320 11.03 19.42 -3.76
C GLY A 320 12.26 19.84 -4.57
N GLY A 321 12.06 20.18 -5.85
CA GLY A 321 13.08 20.74 -6.73
C GLY A 321 14.00 19.71 -7.38
N TRP A 322 14.72 20.17 -8.40
CA TRP A 322 15.69 19.36 -9.14
C TRP A 322 16.76 18.72 -8.25
N ARG A 323 17.11 19.39 -7.14
CA ARG A 323 18.09 18.84 -6.18
C ARG A 323 17.61 17.51 -5.60
N LEU A 324 16.35 17.40 -5.22
CA LEU A 324 15.78 16.17 -4.67
C LEU A 324 15.63 15.10 -5.76
N ILE A 325 15.11 15.47 -6.93
CA ILE A 325 14.98 14.60 -8.09
C ILE A 325 16.34 13.96 -8.42
N ASN A 326 17.36 14.77 -8.60
CA ASN A 326 18.71 14.30 -8.91
C ASN A 326 19.31 13.44 -7.78
N LYS A 327 19.03 13.78 -6.50
CA LYS A 327 19.46 12.98 -5.36
C LYS A 327 18.83 11.58 -5.38
N ILE A 328 17.56 11.47 -5.79
CA ILE A 328 16.88 10.19 -5.94
C ILE A 328 17.44 9.44 -7.14
N GLN A 329 17.43 10.03 -8.32
CA GLN A 329 17.87 9.38 -9.57
C GLN A 329 19.33 8.88 -9.54
N ASN A 330 20.20 9.56 -8.81
CA ASN A 330 21.61 9.20 -8.66
C ASN A 330 21.93 8.55 -7.31
N PHE A 331 20.91 8.01 -6.62
CA PHE A 331 21.12 7.35 -5.34
C PHE A 331 21.92 6.05 -5.54
N ASP A 332 23.06 5.93 -4.83
CA ASP A 332 23.90 4.74 -4.88
C ASP A 332 23.29 3.60 -4.05
N TYR A 333 22.76 2.60 -4.72
CA TYR A 333 22.09 1.44 -4.12
C TYR A 333 22.82 0.11 -4.35
N GLN A 334 24.03 0.15 -4.92
CA GLN A 334 24.82 -1.06 -5.22
C GLN A 334 25.83 -1.40 -4.12
N ARG A 335 25.79 -0.70 -2.99
CA ARG A 335 26.72 -0.89 -1.87
C ARG A 335 26.21 -1.88 -0.83
#